data_e7d439b4c42c23c0ff71650c5b0e5190
#
_entry.id   e7d439b4c42c23c0ff71650c5b0e5190
#
_cell.length_a   1.000
_cell.length_b   1.000
_cell.length_c   1.000
_cell.angle_alpha   90.00
_cell.angle_beta   90.00
_cell.angle_gamma   90.00
#
_symmetry.space_group_name_H-M   'P 1'
#
loop_
_entity.id
_entity.type
_entity.pdbx_description
1 polymer ?
#
loop_
_entity_poly.entity_id
_entity_poly.type
_entity_poly.pdbx_seq_one_letter_code
_entity_poly.pdbx_strand_id
1 'polypeptide(L)'
;NYAKVVADLCKEQGGMPFLTDCNTLYPGSRKNALEHLTCAQLNGFWPMTTGCQVLIADGLRGTDEVEVPVPGGEYCKTAKIGRAIMDADVFISLTHFKGHESTGFGGAIKNIGMGCGSRAGKMEQHAAGKPAVQESLCRGCHRCAKECGSDAITYNQQNKAVIDYDKCKGCGRCIGACSFDAVYSPNECANE
;
A
#
# COMPACT_ATOMS: atom_id res chain seq x y z
N ASN A 1 -11.81 -12.89 18.03
CA ASN A 1 -11.23 -12.34 16.81
C ASN A 1 -12.03 -12.85 15.60
N TYR A 2 -12.68 -11.95 14.86
CA TYR A 2 -13.51 -12.30 13.70
C TYR A 2 -12.69 -12.97 12.58
N ALA A 3 -11.45 -12.54 12.38
CA ALA A 3 -10.59 -13.14 11.37
C ALA A 3 -10.32 -14.63 11.64
N LYS A 4 -10.18 -15.02 12.93
CA LYS A 4 -10.04 -16.42 13.31
C LYS A 4 -11.28 -17.25 12.93
N VAL A 5 -12.47 -16.75 13.23
CA VAL A 5 -13.73 -17.45 12.92
C VAL A 5 -13.83 -17.73 11.42
N VAL A 6 -13.56 -16.72 10.59
CA VAL A 6 -13.58 -16.88 9.13
C VAL A 6 -12.50 -17.85 8.65
N ALA A 7 -11.28 -17.76 9.21
CA ALA A 7 -10.21 -18.68 8.87
C ALA A 7 -10.53 -20.13 9.23
N ASP A 8 -11.14 -20.36 10.40
CA ASP A 8 -11.55 -21.71 10.84
C ASP A 8 -12.62 -22.27 9.89
N LEU A 9 -13.63 -21.47 9.52
CA LEU A 9 -14.66 -21.87 8.53
C LEU A 9 -14.05 -22.23 7.16
N CYS A 10 -13.06 -21.44 6.69
CA CYS A 10 -12.36 -21.77 5.45
C CYS A 10 -11.66 -23.13 5.53
N LYS A 11 -11.01 -23.42 6.66
CA LYS A 11 -10.34 -24.72 6.87
C LYS A 11 -11.31 -25.89 6.94
N GLU A 12 -12.47 -25.70 7.58
CA GLU A 12 -13.54 -26.69 7.63
C GLU A 12 -14.04 -27.08 6.22
N GLN A 13 -13.95 -26.16 5.27
CA GLN A 13 -14.27 -26.40 3.86
C GLN A 13 -13.05 -26.89 3.03
N GLY A 14 -11.93 -27.23 3.67
CA GLY A 14 -10.72 -27.71 3.01
C GLY A 14 -9.82 -26.61 2.43
N GLY A 15 -10.11 -25.35 2.69
CA GLY A 15 -9.30 -24.22 2.24
C GLY A 15 -8.05 -24.01 3.08
N MET A 16 -7.08 -23.31 2.52
CA MET A 16 -5.84 -22.89 3.18
C MET A 16 -5.81 -21.36 3.30
N PRO A 17 -6.44 -20.78 4.35
CA PRO A 17 -6.57 -19.33 4.47
C PRO A 17 -5.28 -18.65 4.88
N PHE A 18 -5.11 -17.43 4.41
CA PHE A 18 -4.14 -16.47 4.93
C PHE A 18 -4.80 -15.08 5.06
N LEU A 19 -4.29 -14.26 5.96
CA LEU A 19 -4.66 -12.85 6.06
C LEU A 19 -3.71 -12.00 5.22
N THR A 20 -4.23 -10.96 4.61
CA THR A 20 -3.42 -10.09 3.76
C THR A 20 -3.87 -8.63 3.80
N ASP A 21 -2.96 -7.76 3.48
CA ASP A 21 -3.11 -6.34 3.17
C ASP A 21 -1.92 -5.92 2.30
N CYS A 22 -1.99 -4.74 1.68
CA CYS A 22 -0.86 -4.13 0.99
C CYS A 22 -0.24 -2.99 1.80
N ASN A 23 1.03 -2.70 1.57
CA ASN A 23 1.75 -1.61 2.23
C ASN A 23 1.07 -0.27 2.00
N THR A 24 1.15 0.64 2.98
CA THR A 24 0.49 1.94 2.93
C THR A 24 1.41 3.05 2.42
N LEU A 25 0.80 4.19 2.06
CA LEU A 25 1.50 5.42 1.68
C LEU A 25 1.75 6.35 2.86
N TYR A 26 1.08 6.10 3.99
CA TYR A 26 1.10 6.98 5.15
C TYR A 26 2.36 6.77 5.99
N PRO A 27 2.82 7.82 6.71
CA PRO A 27 3.81 7.67 7.77
C PRO A 27 3.39 6.61 8.81
N GLY A 28 4.36 5.96 9.42
CA GLY A 28 4.11 4.95 10.47
C GLY A 28 4.55 3.54 10.09
N SER A 29 4.00 2.56 10.77
CA SER A 29 4.51 1.19 10.84
C SER A 29 4.01 0.22 9.75
N ARG A 30 3.53 0.72 8.60
CA ARG A 30 3.02 -0.13 7.51
C ARG A 30 3.57 0.23 6.13
N LYS A 31 4.76 0.84 6.07
CA LYS A 31 5.40 1.26 4.81
C LYS A 31 6.18 0.15 4.10
N ASN A 32 6.53 -0.90 4.81
CA ASN A 32 7.22 -2.08 4.27
C ASN A 32 6.69 -3.33 5.00
N ALA A 33 6.90 -4.50 4.41
CA ALA A 33 6.33 -5.73 4.94
C ALA A 33 6.76 -6.07 6.36
N LEU A 34 8.01 -5.76 6.76
CA LEU A 34 8.49 -6.11 8.10
C LEU A 34 7.79 -5.29 9.18
N GLU A 35 7.72 -3.98 8.98
CA GLU A 35 6.97 -3.09 9.89
C GLU A 35 5.48 -3.41 9.87
N HIS A 36 4.92 -3.72 8.70
CA HIS A 36 3.51 -4.05 8.54
C HIS A 36 3.14 -5.35 9.25
N LEU A 37 3.95 -6.39 9.13
CA LEU A 37 3.76 -7.65 9.87
C LEU A 37 3.87 -7.43 11.38
N THR A 38 4.82 -6.62 11.84
CA THR A 38 4.93 -6.25 13.26
C THR A 38 3.69 -5.50 13.72
N CYS A 39 3.18 -4.54 12.94
CA CYS A 39 1.95 -3.83 13.23
C CYS A 39 0.74 -4.79 13.30
N ALA A 40 0.61 -5.70 12.36
CA ALA A 40 -0.44 -6.72 12.34
C ALA A 40 -0.38 -7.59 13.60
N GLN A 41 0.81 -8.06 13.97
CA GLN A 41 1.03 -8.84 15.18
C GLN A 41 0.60 -8.11 16.45
N LEU A 42 1.02 -6.86 16.63
CA LEU A 42 0.67 -6.03 17.78
C LEU A 42 -0.85 -5.77 17.88
N ASN A 43 -1.57 -5.85 16.77
CA ASN A 43 -3.02 -5.70 16.71
C ASN A 43 -3.78 -7.04 16.71
N GLY A 44 -3.11 -8.15 17.02
CA GLY A 44 -3.72 -9.47 17.16
C GLY A 44 -3.94 -10.23 15.85
N PHE A 45 -3.40 -9.77 14.72
CA PHE A 45 -3.40 -10.46 13.44
C PHE A 45 -2.09 -11.24 13.28
N TRP A 46 -2.00 -12.39 13.95
CA TRP A 46 -0.82 -13.23 13.97
C TRP A 46 -1.21 -14.71 13.91
N PRO A 47 -0.40 -15.62 13.35
CA PRO A 47 -0.76 -17.02 13.22
C PRO A 47 -1.23 -17.70 14.51
N MET A 48 -0.62 -17.34 15.67
CA MET A 48 -1.02 -17.89 16.97
C MET A 48 -2.41 -17.44 17.43
N THR A 49 -2.88 -16.29 16.96
CA THR A 49 -4.18 -15.73 17.37
C THR A 49 -5.28 -15.97 16.33
N THR A 50 -4.92 -16.03 15.05
CA THR A 50 -5.87 -16.17 13.95
C THR A 50 -5.90 -17.59 13.37
N GLY A 51 -4.88 -18.39 13.66
CA GLY A 51 -4.78 -19.75 13.16
C GLY A 51 -4.34 -19.86 11.70
N CYS A 52 -4.00 -18.76 11.02
CA CYS A 52 -3.53 -18.76 9.64
C CYS A 52 -2.38 -17.76 9.44
N GLN A 53 -1.63 -17.90 8.36
CA GLN A 53 -0.49 -17.05 8.05
C GLN A 53 -0.95 -15.63 7.69
N VAL A 54 -0.01 -14.67 7.80
CA VAL A 54 -0.18 -13.29 7.36
C VAL A 54 0.84 -13.00 6.28
N LEU A 55 0.38 -12.55 5.12
CA LEU A 55 1.23 -12.17 3.98
C LEU A 55 0.98 -10.71 3.63
N ILE A 56 2.01 -9.98 3.27
CA ILE A 56 1.86 -8.63 2.71
C ILE A 56 1.86 -8.76 1.18
N ALA A 57 0.69 -8.51 0.58
CA ALA A 57 0.39 -8.92 -0.78
C ALA A 57 1.23 -8.24 -1.86
N ASP A 58 1.72 -7.04 -1.61
CA ASP A 58 2.57 -6.28 -2.53
C ASP A 58 4.08 -6.39 -2.20
N GLY A 59 4.44 -7.40 -1.41
CA GLY A 59 5.82 -7.77 -1.10
C GLY A 59 6.54 -6.83 -0.15
N LEU A 60 7.86 -7.04 -0.01
CA LEU A 60 8.68 -6.37 1.00
C LEU A 60 8.60 -4.84 0.91
N ARG A 61 8.53 -4.29 -0.30
CA ARG A 61 8.61 -2.85 -0.57
C ARG A 61 7.36 -2.25 -1.22
N GLY A 62 6.26 -3.01 -1.30
CA GLY A 62 5.02 -2.55 -1.90
C GLY A 62 5.06 -2.46 -3.44
N THR A 63 5.87 -3.29 -4.08
CA THR A 63 6.14 -3.23 -5.53
C THR A 63 5.92 -4.56 -6.25
N ASP A 64 5.47 -5.60 -5.54
CA ASP A 64 5.09 -6.87 -6.15
C ASP A 64 3.60 -6.82 -6.51
N GLU A 65 3.32 -6.58 -7.78
CA GLU A 65 1.99 -6.26 -8.27
C GLU A 65 1.65 -6.94 -9.59
N VAL A 66 0.36 -7.02 -9.86
CA VAL A 66 -0.22 -7.42 -11.14
C VAL A 66 -1.06 -6.26 -11.66
N GLU A 67 -0.89 -5.89 -12.93
CA GLU A 67 -1.74 -4.91 -13.58
C GLU A 67 -2.97 -5.60 -14.17
N VAL A 68 -4.15 -5.10 -13.80
CA VAL A 68 -5.44 -5.61 -14.28
C VAL A 68 -6.16 -4.50 -15.05
N PRO A 69 -6.61 -4.73 -16.29
CA PRO A 69 -7.39 -3.74 -17.02
C PRO A 69 -8.67 -3.34 -16.29
N VAL A 70 -9.00 -2.05 -16.31
CA VAL A 70 -10.26 -1.51 -15.75
C VAL A 70 -11.12 -1.00 -16.91
N PRO A 71 -11.98 -1.85 -17.51
CA PRO A 71 -12.85 -1.42 -18.59
C PRO A 71 -13.82 -0.33 -18.12
N GLY A 72 -13.82 0.80 -18.81
CA GLY A 72 -14.68 1.94 -18.47
C GLY A 72 -14.10 2.89 -17.42
N GLY A 73 -12.95 2.59 -16.83
CA GLY A 73 -12.27 3.53 -15.94
C GLY A 73 -11.97 4.85 -16.62
N GLU A 74 -12.30 5.97 -15.99
CA GLU A 74 -12.06 7.30 -16.55
C GLU A 74 -10.60 7.72 -16.34
N TYR A 75 -10.11 7.64 -15.13
CA TYR A 75 -8.76 8.07 -14.73
C TYR A 75 -7.78 6.90 -14.67
N CYS A 76 -8.16 5.80 -14.05
CA CYS A 76 -7.34 4.59 -13.95
C CYS A 76 -7.71 3.59 -15.06
N LYS A 77 -6.81 3.36 -16.01
CA LYS A 77 -7.01 2.38 -17.10
C LYS A 77 -6.62 0.97 -16.69
N THR A 78 -5.76 0.86 -15.69
CA THR A 78 -5.34 -0.39 -15.06
C THR A 78 -5.38 -0.25 -13.54
N ALA A 79 -5.74 -1.33 -12.85
CA ALA A 79 -5.58 -1.44 -11.40
C ALA A 79 -4.29 -2.24 -11.09
N LYS A 80 -3.45 -1.71 -10.21
CA LYS A 80 -2.20 -2.36 -9.77
C LYS A 80 -2.46 -3.03 -8.43
N ILE A 81 -2.68 -4.34 -8.47
CA ILE A 81 -3.10 -5.14 -7.32
C ILE A 81 -1.92 -5.93 -6.77
N GLY A 82 -1.82 -6.04 -5.43
CA GLY A 82 -0.79 -6.86 -4.78
C GLY A 82 -0.85 -8.32 -5.25
N ARG A 83 0.29 -8.88 -5.64
CA ARG A 83 0.38 -10.19 -6.31
C ARG A 83 -0.28 -11.31 -5.50
N ALA A 84 -0.02 -11.40 -4.20
CA ALA A 84 -0.57 -12.51 -3.40
C ALA A 84 -2.12 -12.51 -3.35
N ILE A 85 -2.78 -11.37 -3.60
CA ILE A 85 -4.23 -11.30 -3.73
C ILE A 85 -4.67 -11.91 -5.06
N MET A 86 -3.95 -11.63 -6.13
CA MET A 86 -4.26 -12.15 -7.47
C MET A 86 -3.95 -13.65 -7.61
N ASP A 87 -3.03 -14.17 -6.79
CA ASP A 87 -2.67 -15.60 -6.77
C ASP A 87 -3.61 -16.43 -5.89
N ALA A 88 -4.54 -15.79 -5.15
CA ALA A 88 -5.52 -16.49 -4.32
C ALA A 88 -6.72 -16.96 -5.14
N ASP A 89 -7.18 -18.20 -4.90
CA ASP A 89 -8.36 -18.76 -5.58
C ASP A 89 -9.67 -18.10 -5.15
N VAL A 90 -9.72 -17.65 -3.88
CA VAL A 90 -10.92 -17.04 -3.28
C VAL A 90 -10.50 -15.82 -2.44
N PHE A 91 -11.19 -14.72 -2.64
CA PHE A 91 -10.98 -13.49 -1.86
C PHE A 91 -12.18 -13.19 -0.97
N ILE A 92 -11.94 -13.01 0.33
CA ILE A 92 -12.94 -12.65 1.33
C ILE A 92 -12.58 -11.31 1.94
N SER A 93 -13.41 -10.28 1.73
CA SER A 93 -13.26 -8.97 2.37
C SER A 93 -13.97 -8.94 3.73
N LEU A 94 -13.20 -9.04 4.81
CA LEU A 94 -13.71 -8.88 6.17
C LEU A 94 -13.68 -7.39 6.55
N THR A 95 -14.84 -6.74 6.50
CA THR A 95 -14.91 -5.28 6.48
C THR A 95 -15.68 -4.71 7.67
N HIS A 96 -15.11 -3.67 8.30
CA HIS A 96 -15.79 -2.80 9.23
C HIS A 96 -16.37 -1.59 8.49
N PHE A 97 -17.68 -1.40 8.58
CA PHE A 97 -18.35 -0.22 8.01
C PHE A 97 -18.17 0.99 8.94
N LYS A 98 -17.69 2.11 8.39
CA LYS A 98 -17.43 3.33 9.15
C LYS A 98 -17.56 4.59 8.30
N GLY A 99 -17.67 5.76 8.94
CA GLY A 99 -17.55 7.05 8.27
C GLY A 99 -16.16 7.29 7.65
N HIS A 100 -16.11 8.08 6.60
CA HIS A 100 -14.89 8.51 5.93
C HIS A 100 -15.00 9.94 5.43
N GLU A 101 -13.98 10.76 5.70
CA GLU A 101 -13.97 12.19 5.42
C GLU A 101 -14.10 12.55 3.94
N SER A 102 -13.47 11.77 3.04
CA SER A 102 -13.45 12.05 1.60
C SER A 102 -14.55 11.31 0.83
N THR A 103 -14.92 10.09 1.25
CA THR A 103 -15.86 9.23 0.51
C THR A 103 -17.23 9.09 1.20
N GLY A 104 -17.47 9.84 2.28
CA GLY A 104 -18.66 9.74 3.13
C GLY A 104 -18.65 8.51 4.02
N PHE A 105 -18.37 7.33 3.49
CA PHE A 105 -18.19 6.09 4.25
C PHE A 105 -17.09 5.20 3.66
N GLY A 106 -16.57 4.30 4.50
CA GLY A 106 -15.66 3.23 4.12
C GLY A 106 -16.27 1.87 4.44
N GLY A 107 -16.24 0.97 3.48
CA GLY A 107 -16.79 -0.39 3.58
C GLY A 107 -16.00 -1.35 2.70
N ALA A 108 -16.67 -2.40 2.19
CA ALA A 108 -16.03 -3.45 1.38
C ALA A 108 -15.37 -2.88 0.12
N ILE A 109 -16.04 -1.99 -0.61
CA ILE A 109 -15.50 -1.37 -1.83
C ILE A 109 -14.18 -0.63 -1.54
N LYS A 110 -14.13 0.17 -0.46
CA LYS A 110 -12.90 0.88 -0.08
C LYS A 110 -11.81 -0.07 0.42
N ASN A 111 -12.16 -1.12 1.17
CA ASN A 111 -11.19 -2.13 1.59
C ASN A 111 -10.55 -2.84 0.39
N ILE A 112 -11.34 -3.15 -0.63
CA ILE A 112 -10.84 -3.78 -1.86
C ILE A 112 -10.07 -2.74 -2.69
N GLY A 113 -10.67 -1.62 -3.04
CA GLY A 113 -10.08 -0.62 -3.92
C GLY A 113 -8.75 -0.06 -3.42
N MET A 114 -8.70 0.33 -2.13
CA MET A 114 -7.48 0.84 -1.51
C MET A 114 -6.62 -0.25 -0.89
N GLY A 115 -7.21 -1.21 -0.17
CA GLY A 115 -6.48 -2.23 0.56
C GLY A 115 -5.71 -3.17 -0.36
N CYS A 116 -6.31 -3.60 -1.46
CA CYS A 116 -5.69 -4.52 -2.41
C CYS A 116 -4.71 -3.84 -3.38
N GLY A 117 -4.78 -2.51 -3.53
CA GLY A 117 -3.84 -1.77 -4.37
C GLY A 117 -2.40 -1.88 -3.87
N SER A 118 -1.46 -2.15 -4.78
CA SER A 118 -0.04 -2.01 -4.49
C SER A 118 0.30 -0.56 -4.13
N ARG A 119 1.53 -0.29 -3.71
CA ARG A 119 1.98 1.09 -3.45
C ARG A 119 1.77 1.99 -4.68
N ALA A 120 2.12 1.53 -5.87
CA ALA A 120 1.91 2.28 -7.11
C ALA A 120 0.43 2.48 -7.42
N GLY A 121 -0.41 1.46 -7.20
CA GLY A 121 -1.86 1.55 -7.35
C GLY A 121 -2.48 2.56 -6.40
N LYS A 122 -2.09 2.54 -5.12
CA LYS A 122 -2.52 3.55 -4.14
C LYS A 122 -2.07 4.97 -4.52
N MET A 123 -0.84 5.13 -5.03
CA MET A 123 -0.33 6.42 -5.49
C MET A 123 -1.15 6.97 -6.66
N GLU A 124 -1.47 6.12 -7.62
CA GLU A 124 -2.26 6.52 -8.79
C GLU A 124 -3.66 7.00 -8.38
N GLN A 125 -4.31 6.28 -7.47
CA GLN A 125 -5.62 6.64 -6.95
C GLN A 125 -5.61 7.92 -6.09
N HIS A 126 -4.57 8.15 -5.29
CA HIS A 126 -4.53 9.26 -4.32
C HIS A 126 -3.93 10.56 -4.86
N ALA A 127 -2.90 10.48 -5.67
CA ALA A 127 -2.09 11.65 -6.03
C ALA A 127 -1.69 11.65 -7.52
N ALA A 128 -2.48 11.05 -8.37
CA ALA A 128 -2.14 10.84 -9.78
C ALA A 128 -0.71 10.26 -9.96
N GLY A 129 -0.28 9.43 -9.01
CA GLY A 129 1.02 8.78 -9.02
C GLY A 129 2.21 9.67 -8.65
N LYS A 130 2.03 10.83 -8.02
CA LYS A 130 3.12 11.79 -7.74
C LYS A 130 3.39 11.94 -6.23
N PRO A 131 4.55 11.49 -5.72
CA PRO A 131 4.97 11.74 -4.34
C PRO A 131 5.46 13.17 -4.17
N ALA A 132 5.46 13.68 -2.94
CA ALA A 132 6.02 14.99 -2.58
C ALA A 132 7.11 14.85 -1.50
N VAL A 133 7.90 15.90 -1.31
CA VAL A 133 8.96 15.97 -0.28
C VAL A 133 8.65 17.11 0.68
N GLN A 134 8.60 16.80 1.96
CA GLN A 134 8.59 17.78 3.04
C GLN A 134 10.04 18.10 3.43
N GLU A 135 10.55 19.22 2.95
CA GLU A 135 11.97 19.59 3.11
C GLU A 135 12.41 19.68 4.58
N SER A 136 11.53 20.14 5.48
CA SER A 136 11.83 20.25 6.91
C SER A 136 12.18 18.92 7.56
N LEU A 137 11.59 17.83 7.09
CA LEU A 137 11.86 16.47 7.57
C LEU A 137 13.01 15.79 6.83
N CYS A 138 13.34 16.26 5.61
CA CYS A 138 14.39 15.65 4.80
C CYS A 138 15.77 15.81 5.45
N ARG A 139 16.49 14.71 5.62
CA ARG A 139 17.84 14.67 6.19
C ARG A 139 18.96 14.53 5.14
N GLY A 140 18.62 14.51 3.85
CA GLY A 140 19.62 14.36 2.78
C GLY A 140 20.35 13.01 2.81
N CYS A 141 19.70 11.94 3.27
CA CYS A 141 20.33 10.63 3.42
C CYS A 141 20.46 9.82 2.11
N HIS A 142 19.94 10.32 1.02
CA HIS A 142 20.01 9.78 -0.33
C HIS A 142 19.35 8.41 -0.55
N ARG A 143 18.65 7.82 0.42
CA ARG A 143 17.98 6.52 0.28
C ARG A 143 16.90 6.52 -0.81
N CYS A 144 16.09 7.58 -0.86
CA CYS A 144 15.02 7.70 -1.85
C CYS A 144 15.55 7.72 -3.29
N ALA A 145 16.69 8.37 -3.54
CA ALA A 145 17.34 8.37 -4.86
C ALA A 145 17.90 7.00 -5.22
N LYS A 146 18.52 6.28 -4.27
CA LYS A 146 19.02 4.91 -4.51
C LYS A 146 17.93 3.92 -4.87
N GLU A 147 16.72 4.12 -4.38
CA GLU A 147 15.55 3.28 -4.69
C GLU A 147 14.79 3.75 -5.94
N CYS A 148 15.17 4.88 -6.52
CA CYS A 148 14.49 5.45 -7.68
C CYS A 148 15.02 4.83 -8.98
N GLY A 149 14.31 3.85 -9.52
CA GLY A 149 14.70 3.19 -10.78
C GLY A 149 14.53 4.05 -12.04
N SER A 150 14.04 5.28 -11.92
CA SER A 150 13.89 6.25 -13.02
C SER A 150 14.79 7.48 -12.87
N ASP A 151 15.69 7.48 -11.90
CA ASP A 151 16.60 8.60 -11.58
C ASP A 151 15.89 9.97 -11.47
N ALA A 152 14.68 9.95 -10.92
CA ALA A 152 13.82 11.12 -10.80
C ALA A 152 14.12 11.96 -9.55
N ILE A 153 15.09 11.58 -8.69
CA ILE A 153 15.33 12.26 -7.42
C ILE A 153 16.75 12.83 -7.40
N THR A 154 16.82 14.15 -7.28
CA THR A 154 18.06 14.94 -7.14
C THR A 154 18.07 15.64 -5.78
N TYR A 155 19.07 16.48 -5.53
CA TYR A 155 19.22 17.22 -4.27
C TYR A 155 19.50 18.68 -4.53
N ASN A 156 18.85 19.56 -3.79
CA ASN A 156 19.10 21.00 -3.85
C ASN A 156 20.39 21.38 -3.08
N GLN A 157 20.70 22.67 -3.06
CA GLN A 157 21.90 23.20 -2.39
C GLN A 157 21.93 22.92 -0.87
N GLN A 158 20.76 22.76 -0.24
CA GLN A 158 20.62 22.42 1.17
C GLN A 158 20.62 20.89 1.40
N ASN A 159 20.98 20.09 0.39
CA ASN A 159 20.99 18.64 0.43
C ASN A 159 19.59 18.03 0.71
N LYS A 160 18.51 18.70 0.26
CA LYS A 160 17.13 18.18 0.36
C LYS A 160 16.74 17.51 -0.94
N ALA A 161 15.99 16.42 -0.84
CA ALA A 161 15.52 15.69 -2.02
C ALA A 161 14.55 16.54 -2.83
N VAL A 162 14.69 16.50 -4.16
CA VAL A 162 13.82 17.14 -5.14
C VAL A 162 13.40 16.11 -6.16
N ILE A 163 12.13 16.03 -6.47
CA ILE A 163 11.56 15.06 -7.41
C ILE A 163 11.34 15.75 -8.76
N ASP A 164 11.93 15.18 -9.79
CA ASP A 164 11.65 15.51 -11.19
C ASP A 164 10.39 14.75 -11.62
N TYR A 165 9.28 15.46 -11.75
CA TYR A 165 7.99 14.85 -12.05
C TYR A 165 7.87 14.37 -13.51
N ASP A 166 8.70 14.83 -14.43
CA ASP A 166 8.73 14.34 -15.81
C ASP A 166 9.35 12.94 -15.88
N LYS A 167 10.33 12.66 -15.02
CA LYS A 167 10.95 11.34 -14.88
C LYS A 167 10.21 10.40 -13.95
N CYS A 168 9.47 10.94 -12.98
CA CYS A 168 8.80 10.16 -11.95
C CYS A 168 7.72 9.24 -12.53
N LYS A 169 7.82 7.93 -12.24
CA LYS A 169 6.85 6.90 -12.66
C LYS A 169 5.75 6.62 -11.64
N GLY A 170 5.72 7.34 -10.51
CA GLY A 170 4.68 7.17 -9.51
C GLY A 170 4.71 5.85 -8.71
N CYS A 171 5.80 5.08 -8.75
CA CYS A 171 5.87 3.78 -8.09
C CYS A 171 5.91 3.82 -6.55
N GLY A 172 6.11 5.00 -5.93
CA GLY A 172 6.12 5.21 -4.49
C GLY A 172 7.26 4.54 -3.70
N ARG A 173 8.28 3.94 -4.34
CA ARG A 173 9.42 3.30 -3.66
C ARG A 173 10.13 4.26 -2.71
N CYS A 174 10.27 5.52 -3.11
CA CYS A 174 10.90 6.58 -2.31
C CYS A 174 10.18 6.84 -0.98
N ILE A 175 8.84 6.68 -0.93
CA ILE A 175 8.05 6.76 0.30
C ILE A 175 8.45 5.64 1.25
N GLY A 176 8.46 4.39 0.77
CA GLY A 176 8.84 3.23 1.56
C GLY A 176 10.29 3.25 2.03
N ALA A 177 11.19 3.90 1.28
CA ALA A 177 12.60 4.03 1.62
C ALA A 177 12.89 5.13 2.65
N CYS A 178 11.98 6.10 2.80
CA CYS A 178 12.20 7.25 3.68
C CYS A 178 11.94 6.91 5.14
N SER A 179 12.99 6.77 5.95
CA SER A 179 12.88 6.54 7.40
C SER A 179 12.50 7.79 8.20
N PHE A 180 12.44 8.96 7.57
CA PHE A 180 12.15 10.25 8.20
C PHE A 180 10.75 10.78 7.82
N ASP A 181 9.96 10.01 7.10
CA ASP A 181 8.65 10.38 6.57
C ASP A 181 8.63 11.69 5.76
N ALA A 182 9.81 12.09 5.26
CA ALA A 182 9.96 13.29 4.46
C ALA A 182 9.40 13.15 3.04
N VAL A 183 9.36 11.93 2.51
CA VAL A 183 8.71 11.65 1.22
C VAL A 183 7.34 11.04 1.50
N TYR A 184 6.30 11.64 0.97
CA TYR A 184 4.92 11.28 1.28
C TYR A 184 4.02 11.37 0.04
N SER A 185 2.82 10.79 0.15
CA SER A 185 1.76 11.00 -0.83
C SER A 185 0.93 12.22 -0.40
N PRO A 186 0.78 13.25 -1.24
CA PRO A 186 -0.14 14.34 -0.97
C PRO A 186 -1.55 13.81 -0.75
N ASN A 187 -2.28 14.40 0.21
CA ASN A 187 -3.68 14.02 0.50
C ASN A 187 -4.63 14.67 -0.51
N GLU A 188 -4.41 14.43 -1.78
CA GLU A 188 -5.37 14.78 -2.81
C GLU A 188 -6.34 13.61 -2.99
N CYS A 189 -7.62 13.92 -3.11
CA CYS A 189 -8.64 12.91 -3.27
C CYS A 189 -8.43 12.14 -4.56
N ALA A 190 -8.63 10.83 -4.49
CA ALA A 190 -8.72 10.01 -5.67
C ALA A 190 -9.92 10.44 -6.54
N ASN A 191 -9.76 10.40 -7.83
CA ASN A 191 -10.81 10.73 -8.79
C ASN A 191 -11.65 9.51 -9.18
N GLU A 192 -11.21 8.29 -8.84
CA GLU A 192 -11.93 7.02 -9.05
C GLU A 192 -11.90 6.12 -7.82
#